data_ad429b653833b32fc5e4b73c694467ab
#
_entry.id   ad429b653833b32fc5e4b73c694467ab
#
_cell.length_a   1.000
_cell.length_b   1.000
_cell.length_c   1.000
_cell.angle_alpha   90.00
_cell.angle_beta   90.00
_cell.angle_gamma   90.00
#
_symmetry.space_group_name_H-M   'P 1'
#
loop_
_entity.id
_entity.type
_entity.pdbx_description
1 polymer ?
#
loop_
_entity_poly.entity_id
_entity_poly.type
_entity_poly.pdbx_seq_one_letter_code
_entity_poly.pdbx_strand_id
1 'polypeptide(L)'
;MTDKTDLSAAANPEAHAHAGDERERIKGVFSSQAVRKVGTGTTTRKTIQKAYWFVEENDDGSLMVQPLNANYIPSGPKRTVPLDEFLERFAPEPEFYMQTVFPKMREVNKTIARADRHRKRGENFSAEFEYSNALAVDEENVRANFGLGLTYLERGDNSKANDIFERLVKLEAAFEEEHKHLFN
;
A
#
# COMPACT_ATOMS: atom_id res chain seq x y z
N MET A 1 3.79 -62.56 -46.41
CA MET A 1 4.34 -61.37 -47.07
C MET A 1 3.83 -60.20 -46.27
N THR A 2 4.61 -59.82 -45.28
CA THR A 2 5.46 -58.61 -45.17
C THR A 2 4.67 -57.32 -45.40
N ASP A 3 4.44 -56.55 -44.42
CA ASP A 3 5.42 -55.49 -44.13
C ASP A 3 5.24 -54.88 -42.72
N LYS A 4 6.34 -54.74 -42.04
CA LYS A 4 6.50 -53.96 -40.80
C LYS A 4 6.70 -52.50 -41.22
N THR A 5 5.96 -51.58 -40.62
CA THR A 5 6.37 -50.19 -40.57
C THR A 5 6.41 -49.72 -39.13
N ASP A 6 7.61 -49.60 -38.70
CA ASP A 6 8.06 -49.00 -37.46
C ASP A 6 7.77 -47.49 -37.47
N LEU A 7 7.00 -47.00 -36.53
CA LEU A 7 6.83 -45.55 -36.30
C LEU A 7 7.33 -45.25 -34.92
N SER A 8 8.63 -44.92 -34.89
CA SER A 8 9.30 -44.22 -33.82
C SER A 8 8.54 -42.92 -33.47
N ALA A 9 7.84 -42.93 -32.35
CA ALA A 9 7.33 -41.73 -31.74
C ALA A 9 8.48 -41.00 -31.03
N ALA A 10 8.96 -39.94 -31.65
CA ALA A 10 9.88 -39.00 -31.05
C ALA A 10 9.22 -38.39 -29.80
N ALA A 11 9.78 -38.69 -28.65
CA ALA A 11 9.46 -38.01 -27.41
C ALA A 11 9.81 -36.54 -27.53
N ASN A 12 8.82 -35.67 -27.36
CA ASN A 12 8.98 -34.22 -27.28
C ASN A 12 9.47 -33.86 -25.86
N PRO A 13 10.70 -33.34 -25.66
CA PRO A 13 11.25 -33.05 -24.33
C PRO A 13 10.92 -31.64 -23.81
N GLU A 14 9.86 -31.01 -24.28
CA GLU A 14 9.53 -29.62 -23.88
C GLU A 14 8.20 -29.48 -23.12
N ALA A 15 7.99 -30.26 -22.09
CA ALA A 15 6.84 -30.13 -21.21
C ALA A 15 7.24 -30.06 -19.72
N HIS A 16 8.36 -29.42 -19.40
CA HIS A 16 8.73 -29.07 -18.03
C HIS A 16 9.10 -27.60 -17.94
N ALA A 17 8.09 -26.74 -18.20
CA ALA A 17 8.22 -25.32 -17.91
C ALA A 17 7.07 -24.92 -17.00
N HIS A 18 7.44 -24.60 -15.74
CA HIS A 18 6.71 -23.78 -14.79
C HIS A 18 5.38 -24.32 -14.25
N ALA A 19 5.44 -25.35 -13.41
CA ALA A 19 4.61 -25.37 -12.23
C ALA A 19 5.16 -24.24 -11.32
N GLY A 20 4.71 -23.00 -11.55
CA GLY A 20 4.99 -21.88 -10.65
C GLY A 20 4.46 -22.27 -9.29
N ASP A 21 5.28 -22.10 -8.29
CA ASP A 21 4.97 -22.26 -6.89
C ASP A 21 3.71 -21.43 -6.57
N GLU A 22 2.55 -22.10 -6.50
CA GLU A 22 1.24 -21.49 -6.17
C GLU A 22 1.13 -21.16 -4.67
N ARG A 23 2.25 -20.85 -3.99
CA ARG A 23 2.16 -20.37 -2.62
C ARG A 23 1.45 -19.03 -2.58
N GLU A 24 0.57 -18.86 -1.61
CA GLU A 24 -0.04 -17.56 -1.36
C GLU A 24 1.04 -16.52 -1.02
N ARG A 25 0.99 -15.37 -1.70
CA ARG A 25 1.89 -14.26 -1.43
C ARG A 25 1.64 -13.69 -0.04
N ILE A 26 2.71 -13.31 0.64
CA ILE A 26 2.61 -12.69 1.95
C ILE A 26 1.95 -11.32 1.79
N LYS A 27 0.78 -11.18 2.43
CA LYS A 27 0.05 -9.91 2.50
C LYS A 27 -0.70 -9.81 3.81
N GLY A 28 -0.45 -8.75 4.57
CA GLY A 28 -1.12 -8.57 5.85
C GLY A 28 -0.45 -7.58 6.77
N VAL A 29 -0.81 -7.62 8.03
CA VAL A 29 -0.19 -6.80 9.07
C VAL A 29 0.74 -7.64 9.92
N PHE A 30 1.88 -7.06 10.21
CA PHE A 30 2.92 -7.64 11.05
C PHE A 30 3.33 -6.62 12.12
N SER A 31 3.90 -7.09 13.20
CA SER A 31 4.42 -6.24 14.27
C SER A 31 5.91 -6.46 14.45
N SER A 32 6.62 -5.39 14.78
CA SER A 32 7.99 -5.44 15.25
C SER A 32 8.10 -4.82 16.65
N GLN A 33 9.11 -5.25 17.43
CA GLN A 33 9.39 -4.68 18.73
C GLN A 33 10.42 -3.56 18.60
N ALA A 34 10.04 -2.35 19.00
CA ALA A 34 10.93 -1.21 19.10
C ALA A 34 11.23 -0.90 20.56
N VAL A 35 12.51 -0.87 20.92
CA VAL A 35 12.93 -0.44 22.25
C VAL A 35 12.98 1.09 22.28
N ARG A 36 12.05 1.71 22.98
CA ARG A 36 12.02 3.16 23.17
C ARG A 36 12.54 3.52 24.55
N LYS A 37 13.48 4.44 24.62
CA LYS A 37 13.90 5.05 25.89
C LYS A 37 12.88 6.15 26.21
N VAL A 38 12.18 6.02 27.34
CA VAL A 38 11.23 7.01 27.83
C VAL A 38 11.77 7.58 29.15
N GLY A 39 11.88 8.90 29.23
CA GLY A 39 12.35 9.63 30.40
C GLY A 39 13.36 10.71 30.06
N THR A 40 13.42 11.74 30.90
CA THR A 40 14.41 12.84 30.86
C THR A 40 15.34 12.76 32.08
N GLY A 41 16.64 12.95 31.86
CA GLY A 41 17.65 12.95 32.93
C GLY A 41 18.06 11.55 33.41
N THR A 42 18.24 11.39 34.69
CA THR A 42 18.79 10.16 35.35
C THR A 42 17.79 8.99 35.41
N THR A 43 16.52 9.21 35.09
CA THR A 43 15.46 8.17 35.15
C THR A 43 14.99 7.80 33.75
N THR A 44 15.80 7.04 33.03
CA THR A 44 15.43 6.48 31.72
C THR A 44 14.94 5.05 31.88
N ARG A 45 13.70 4.76 31.45
CA ARG A 45 13.18 3.40 31.35
C ARG A 45 13.18 2.96 29.88
N LYS A 46 13.64 1.73 29.65
CA LYS A 46 13.44 1.09 28.33
C LYS A 46 12.02 0.53 28.30
N THR A 47 11.21 1.02 27.38
CA THR A 47 9.86 0.48 27.12
C THR A 47 9.89 -0.22 25.77
N ILE A 48 9.40 -1.45 25.71
CA ILE A 48 9.20 -2.17 24.47
C ILE A 48 7.88 -1.67 23.90
N GLN A 49 7.91 -1.03 22.75
CA GLN A 49 6.73 -0.59 22.05
C GLN A 49 6.57 -1.45 20.80
N LYS A 50 5.35 -1.96 20.59
CA LYS A 50 4.95 -2.70 19.39
C LYS A 50 4.68 -1.70 18.27
N ALA A 51 5.35 -1.84 17.15
CA ALA A 51 5.09 -1.08 15.94
C ALA A 51 4.42 -2.00 14.91
N TYR A 52 3.38 -1.49 14.23
CA TYR A 52 2.63 -2.26 13.25
C TYR A 52 2.97 -1.81 11.82
N TRP A 53 3.04 -2.78 10.93
CA TRP A 53 3.45 -2.63 9.54
C TRP A 53 2.50 -3.39 8.62
N PHE A 54 2.09 -2.76 7.56
CA PHE A 54 1.49 -3.47 6.44
C PHE A 54 2.60 -4.03 5.56
N VAL A 55 2.46 -5.26 5.16
CA VAL A 55 3.48 -6.00 4.41
C VAL A 55 2.85 -6.60 3.16
N GLU A 56 3.54 -6.50 2.05
CA GLU A 56 3.15 -7.09 0.78
C GLU A 56 4.38 -7.64 0.06
N GLU A 57 4.28 -8.87 -0.44
CA GLU A 57 5.36 -9.53 -1.16
C GLU A 57 5.41 -9.05 -2.61
N ASN A 58 6.59 -8.62 -3.05
CA ASN A 58 6.88 -8.23 -4.42
C ASN A 58 7.08 -9.46 -5.33
N ASP A 59 7.09 -9.24 -6.65
CA ASP A 59 7.28 -10.31 -7.65
C ASP A 59 8.66 -10.99 -7.56
N ASP A 60 9.65 -10.30 -7.03
CA ASP A 60 11.02 -10.80 -6.81
C ASP A 60 11.19 -11.57 -5.47
N GLY A 61 10.10 -11.72 -4.70
CA GLY A 61 10.11 -12.38 -3.39
C GLY A 61 10.61 -11.50 -2.23
N SER A 62 10.99 -10.24 -2.49
CA SER A 62 11.27 -9.27 -1.44
C SER A 62 9.98 -8.79 -0.78
N LEU A 63 10.06 -8.30 0.46
CA LEU A 63 8.90 -7.83 1.21
C LEU A 63 8.91 -6.30 1.30
N MET A 64 7.86 -5.70 0.79
CA MET A 64 7.59 -4.29 0.98
C MET A 64 6.88 -4.09 2.30
N VAL A 65 7.41 -3.22 3.17
CA VAL A 65 6.84 -2.88 4.47
C VAL A 65 6.49 -1.40 4.52
N GLN A 66 5.31 -1.09 5.05
CA GLN A 66 4.81 0.27 5.22
C GLN A 66 4.26 0.44 6.64
N PRO A 67 4.62 1.51 7.39
CA PRO A 67 4.10 1.71 8.73
C PRO A 67 2.60 1.96 8.72
N LEU A 68 1.91 1.64 9.82
CA LEU A 68 0.53 2.06 10.04
C LEU A 68 0.52 3.41 10.78
N ASN A 69 -0.34 4.33 10.34
CA ASN A 69 -0.59 5.59 11.04
C ASN A 69 -1.43 5.38 12.32
N ALA A 70 -1.75 6.48 13.03
CA ALA A 70 -2.55 6.45 14.25
C ALA A 70 -3.98 5.89 14.03
N ASN A 71 -4.48 5.93 12.79
CA ASN A 71 -5.78 5.40 12.41
C ASN A 71 -5.71 3.94 11.94
N TYR A 72 -4.54 3.31 12.01
CA TYR A 72 -4.26 1.95 11.52
C TYR A 72 -4.46 1.79 10.01
N ILE A 73 -4.07 2.82 9.24
CA ILE A 73 -3.99 2.78 7.78
C ILE A 73 -2.52 2.76 7.37
N PRO A 74 -2.13 1.93 6.39
CA PRO A 74 -0.79 2.00 5.81
C PRO A 74 -0.52 3.39 5.23
N SER A 75 0.47 4.09 5.77
CA SER A 75 0.76 5.50 5.43
C SER A 75 2.24 5.78 5.63
N GLY A 76 2.79 6.73 4.87
CA GLY A 76 4.22 7.03 4.89
C GLY A 76 5.04 6.16 3.91
N PRO A 77 6.37 6.27 3.96
CA PRO A 77 7.26 5.67 2.98
C PRO A 77 7.26 4.14 3.07
N LYS A 78 7.23 3.51 1.91
CA LYS A 78 7.44 2.07 1.75
C LYS A 78 8.93 1.74 1.75
N ARG A 79 9.26 0.59 2.34
CA ARG A 79 10.63 0.08 2.40
C ARG A 79 10.66 -1.37 2.01
N THR A 80 11.67 -1.76 1.24
CA THR A 80 11.92 -3.17 0.93
C THR A 80 12.81 -3.79 2.00
N VAL A 81 12.39 -4.94 2.51
CA VAL A 81 13.13 -5.73 3.52
C VAL A 81 13.41 -7.11 2.95
N PRO A 82 14.65 -7.61 3.04
CA PRO A 82 14.97 -9.00 2.67
C PRO A 82 14.19 -9.99 3.54
N LEU A 83 13.83 -11.14 2.95
CA LEU A 83 13.03 -12.16 3.64
C LEU A 83 13.67 -12.64 4.94
N ASP A 84 14.98 -12.85 4.96
CA ASP A 84 15.70 -13.34 6.15
C ASP A 84 15.60 -12.34 7.32
N GLU A 85 15.86 -11.05 7.06
CA GLU A 85 15.71 -10.00 8.07
C GLU A 85 14.25 -9.86 8.54
N PHE A 86 13.30 -10.03 7.63
CA PHE A 86 11.89 -9.95 7.95
C PHE A 86 11.46 -11.06 8.91
N LEU A 87 11.83 -12.31 8.65
CA LEU A 87 11.48 -13.47 9.50
C LEU A 87 12.05 -13.36 10.91
N GLU A 88 13.18 -12.69 11.10
CA GLU A 88 13.78 -12.49 12.42
C GLU A 88 13.09 -11.39 13.25
N ARG A 89 12.54 -10.37 12.60
CA ARG A 89 12.11 -9.12 13.27
C ARG A 89 10.62 -8.90 13.33
N PHE A 90 9.84 -9.56 12.46
CA PHE A 90 8.43 -9.29 12.31
C PHE A 90 7.58 -10.51 12.69
N ALA A 91 6.53 -10.28 13.47
CA ALA A 91 5.55 -11.28 13.86
C ALA A 91 4.20 -11.02 13.19
N PRO A 92 3.52 -12.04 12.63
CA PRO A 92 2.23 -11.86 11.95
C PRO A 92 1.12 -11.47 12.93
N GLU A 93 0.22 -10.58 12.48
CA GLU A 93 -0.95 -10.09 13.22
C GLU A 93 -2.25 -10.28 12.40
N PRO A 94 -2.63 -11.52 12.06
CA PRO A 94 -3.72 -11.79 11.14
C PRO A 94 -5.08 -11.31 11.66
N GLU A 95 -5.37 -11.49 12.94
CA GLU A 95 -6.64 -11.03 13.54
C GLU A 95 -6.73 -9.50 13.49
N PHE A 96 -5.66 -8.81 13.83
CA PHE A 96 -5.62 -7.35 13.79
C PHE A 96 -5.79 -6.82 12.35
N TYR A 97 -5.17 -7.50 11.38
CA TYR A 97 -5.37 -7.20 9.96
C TYR A 97 -6.83 -7.32 9.56
N MET A 98 -7.44 -8.49 9.81
CA MET A 98 -8.81 -8.79 9.35
C MET A 98 -9.89 -7.97 10.07
N GLN A 99 -9.72 -7.73 11.37
CA GLN A 99 -10.74 -7.08 12.19
C GLN A 99 -10.63 -5.56 12.21
N THR A 100 -9.43 -5.01 12.02
CA THR A 100 -9.18 -3.57 12.20
C THR A 100 -8.65 -2.91 10.93
N VAL A 101 -7.52 -3.37 10.40
CA VAL A 101 -6.80 -2.66 9.34
C VAL A 101 -7.52 -2.78 7.99
N PHE A 102 -7.84 -3.99 7.58
CA PHE A 102 -8.49 -4.25 6.29
C PHE A 102 -9.85 -3.53 6.14
N PRO A 103 -10.76 -3.56 7.12
CA PRO A 103 -12.02 -2.80 7.03
C PRO A 103 -11.80 -1.29 6.90
N LYS A 104 -10.81 -0.72 7.61
CA LYS A 104 -10.50 0.71 7.54
C LYS A 104 -9.90 1.09 6.19
N MET A 105 -8.94 0.33 5.67
CA MET A 105 -8.40 0.52 4.32
C MET A 105 -9.51 0.50 3.26
N ARG A 106 -10.42 -0.46 3.38
CA ARG A 106 -11.56 -0.59 2.48
C ARG A 106 -12.49 0.61 2.55
N GLU A 107 -12.75 1.16 3.74
CA GLU A 107 -13.60 2.33 3.92
C GLU A 107 -12.97 3.60 3.33
N VAL A 108 -11.67 3.84 3.57
CA VAL A 108 -10.94 4.97 2.95
C VAL A 108 -11.02 4.87 1.42
N ASN A 109 -10.74 3.70 0.85
CA ASN A 109 -10.81 3.49 -0.60
C ASN A 109 -12.23 3.74 -1.17
N LYS A 110 -13.28 3.33 -0.46
CA LYS A 110 -14.68 3.61 -0.85
C LYS A 110 -14.98 5.11 -0.81
N THR A 111 -14.48 5.82 0.21
CA THR A 111 -14.66 7.27 0.36
C THR A 111 -14.00 8.01 -0.80
N ILE A 112 -12.74 7.66 -1.14
CA ILE A 112 -12.03 8.22 -2.29
C ILE A 112 -12.79 7.91 -3.60
N ALA A 113 -13.28 6.69 -3.77
CA ALA A 113 -14.05 6.32 -4.97
C ALA A 113 -15.38 7.09 -5.07
N ARG A 114 -16.02 7.47 -3.94
CA ARG A 114 -17.18 8.38 -3.96
C ARG A 114 -16.77 9.77 -4.38
N ALA A 115 -15.69 10.31 -3.82
CA ALA A 115 -15.14 11.60 -4.18
C ALA A 115 -14.83 11.70 -5.69
N ASP A 116 -14.16 10.70 -6.26
CA ASP A 116 -13.87 10.62 -7.69
C ASP A 116 -15.12 10.67 -8.55
N ARG A 117 -16.20 9.98 -8.12
CA ARG A 117 -17.49 10.00 -8.83
C ARG A 117 -18.16 11.37 -8.78
N HIS A 118 -18.13 12.04 -7.61
CA HIS A 118 -18.66 13.40 -7.47
C HIS A 118 -17.89 14.37 -8.36
N ARG A 119 -16.55 14.32 -8.33
CA ARG A 119 -15.70 15.17 -9.19
C ARG A 119 -16.00 14.97 -10.67
N LYS A 120 -16.10 13.71 -11.15
CA LYS A 120 -16.45 13.40 -12.54
C LYS A 120 -17.81 13.91 -12.99
N ARG A 121 -18.73 14.20 -12.05
CA ARG A 121 -20.05 14.79 -12.31
C ARG A 121 -20.06 16.31 -12.18
N GLY A 122 -18.92 16.93 -11.86
CA GLY A 122 -18.84 18.37 -11.57
C GLY A 122 -19.41 18.77 -10.21
N GLU A 123 -19.70 17.81 -9.34
CA GLU A 123 -20.21 18.03 -7.98
C GLU A 123 -19.05 18.34 -7.03
N ASN A 124 -18.33 19.44 -7.30
CA ASN A 124 -17.04 19.73 -6.70
C ASN A 124 -17.09 19.93 -5.17
N PHE A 125 -18.17 20.45 -4.60
CA PHE A 125 -18.31 20.57 -3.14
C PHE A 125 -18.47 19.21 -2.45
N SER A 126 -19.23 18.29 -3.07
CA SER A 126 -19.36 16.92 -2.57
C SER A 126 -18.06 16.15 -2.72
N ALA A 127 -17.31 16.37 -3.79
CA ALA A 127 -16.00 15.78 -3.99
C ALA A 127 -14.99 16.27 -2.93
N GLU A 128 -14.93 17.58 -2.68
CA GLU A 128 -14.11 18.19 -1.63
C GLU A 128 -14.41 17.58 -0.25
N PHE A 129 -15.69 17.44 0.09
CA PHE A 129 -16.12 16.87 1.37
C PHE A 129 -15.62 15.43 1.53
N GLU A 130 -15.82 14.58 0.52
CA GLU A 130 -15.40 13.17 0.58
C GLU A 130 -13.87 13.01 0.57
N TYR A 131 -13.12 13.79 -0.23
CA TYR A 131 -11.65 13.75 -0.19
C TYR A 131 -11.14 14.22 1.18
N SER A 132 -11.74 15.25 1.76
CA SER A 132 -11.36 15.75 3.08
C SER A 132 -11.60 14.70 4.18
N ASN A 133 -12.71 13.95 4.10
CA ASN A 133 -12.98 12.84 5.01
C ASN A 133 -11.92 11.71 4.88
N ALA A 134 -11.49 11.38 3.66
CA ALA A 134 -10.43 10.41 3.46
C ALA A 134 -9.09 10.90 4.04
N LEU A 135 -8.75 12.17 3.82
CA LEU A 135 -7.53 12.80 4.34
C LEU A 135 -7.52 12.99 5.86
N ALA A 136 -8.68 13.08 6.50
CA ALA A 136 -8.77 13.08 7.96
C ALA A 136 -8.34 11.74 8.59
N VAL A 137 -8.42 10.66 7.83
CA VAL A 137 -8.00 9.31 8.25
C VAL A 137 -6.58 8.99 7.79
N ASP A 138 -6.22 9.42 6.59
CA ASP A 138 -4.89 9.23 5.97
C ASP A 138 -4.46 10.52 5.26
N GLU A 139 -3.79 11.40 6.00
CA GLU A 139 -3.37 12.73 5.52
C GLU A 139 -2.39 12.64 4.34
N GLU A 140 -1.58 11.59 4.29
CA GLU A 140 -0.57 11.36 3.25
C GLU A 140 -1.11 10.58 2.05
N ASN A 141 -2.40 10.32 1.97
CA ASN A 141 -2.99 9.60 0.85
C ASN A 141 -2.82 10.36 -0.47
N VAL A 142 -1.95 9.84 -1.33
CA VAL A 142 -1.58 10.47 -2.61
C VAL A 142 -2.80 10.69 -3.51
N ARG A 143 -3.65 9.66 -3.67
CA ARG A 143 -4.82 9.73 -4.54
C ARG A 143 -5.86 10.74 -4.04
N ALA A 144 -6.09 10.80 -2.73
CA ALA A 144 -7.03 11.76 -2.15
C ALA A 144 -6.51 13.20 -2.26
N ASN A 145 -5.21 13.44 -1.98
CA ASN A 145 -4.58 14.75 -2.16
C ASN A 145 -4.64 15.18 -3.62
N PHE A 146 -4.27 14.31 -4.56
CA PHE A 146 -4.31 14.63 -5.99
C PHE A 146 -5.73 14.97 -6.46
N GLY A 147 -6.73 14.15 -6.09
CA GLY A 147 -8.13 14.38 -6.42
C GLY A 147 -8.68 15.67 -5.84
N LEU A 148 -8.31 16.02 -4.60
CA LEU A 148 -8.68 17.28 -3.96
C LEU A 148 -8.05 18.47 -4.67
N GLY A 149 -6.77 18.40 -5.03
CA GLY A 149 -6.08 19.43 -5.80
C GLY A 149 -6.77 19.69 -7.14
N LEU A 150 -7.11 18.64 -7.88
CA LEU A 150 -7.87 18.76 -9.13
C LEU A 150 -9.26 19.37 -8.90
N THR A 151 -9.96 19.00 -7.82
CA THR A 151 -11.27 19.54 -7.46
C THR A 151 -11.20 21.06 -7.25
N TYR A 152 -10.15 21.56 -6.59
CA TYR A 152 -9.93 22.99 -6.42
C TYR A 152 -9.61 23.70 -7.74
N LEU A 153 -8.78 23.09 -8.62
CA LEU A 153 -8.53 23.64 -9.96
C LEU A 153 -9.81 23.77 -10.79
N GLU A 154 -10.64 22.72 -10.83
CA GLU A 154 -11.90 22.70 -11.57
C GLU A 154 -12.89 23.76 -11.08
N ARG A 155 -12.78 24.16 -9.80
CA ARG A 155 -13.58 25.22 -9.19
C ARG A 155 -12.98 26.62 -9.35
N GLY A 156 -11.73 26.72 -9.80
CA GLY A 156 -11.00 27.99 -9.91
C GLY A 156 -10.32 28.45 -8.62
N ASP A 157 -10.28 27.63 -7.58
CA ASP A 157 -9.61 27.90 -6.30
C ASP A 157 -8.11 27.61 -6.40
N ASN A 158 -7.39 28.33 -7.27
CA ASN A 158 -6.01 28.05 -7.62
C ASN A 158 -5.05 28.10 -6.40
N SER A 159 -5.33 28.98 -5.42
CA SER A 159 -4.49 29.04 -4.21
C SER A 159 -4.55 27.74 -3.41
N LYS A 160 -5.75 27.22 -3.16
CA LYS A 160 -5.93 25.96 -2.44
C LYS A 160 -5.35 24.78 -3.23
N ALA A 161 -5.53 24.79 -4.55
CA ALA A 161 -4.96 23.76 -5.40
C ALA A 161 -3.43 23.72 -5.29
N ASN A 162 -2.79 24.90 -5.32
CA ASN A 162 -1.33 25.02 -5.17
C ASN A 162 -0.85 24.49 -3.82
N ASP A 163 -1.52 24.85 -2.72
CA ASP A 163 -1.17 24.37 -1.38
C ASP A 163 -1.23 22.84 -1.28
N ILE A 164 -2.25 22.22 -1.90
CA ILE A 164 -2.38 20.76 -1.94
C ILE A 164 -1.27 20.13 -2.79
N PHE A 165 -0.97 20.69 -3.96
CA PHE A 165 0.07 20.12 -4.84
C PHE A 165 1.47 20.33 -4.27
N GLU A 166 1.76 21.45 -3.61
CA GLU A 166 3.03 21.66 -2.91
C GLU A 166 3.23 20.64 -1.78
N ARG A 167 2.16 20.32 -1.04
CA ARG A 167 2.21 19.25 -0.04
C ARG A 167 2.42 17.90 -0.69
N LEU A 168 1.71 17.59 -1.77
CA LEU A 168 1.79 16.32 -2.49
C LEU A 168 3.21 16.05 -3.00
N VAL A 169 3.87 17.06 -3.57
CA VAL A 169 5.27 16.94 -4.06
C VAL A 169 6.26 16.60 -2.94
N LYS A 170 5.94 16.91 -1.69
CA LYS A 170 6.80 16.58 -0.53
C LYS A 170 6.58 15.15 -0.02
N LEU A 171 5.53 14.47 -0.46
CA LEU A 171 5.27 13.08 -0.07
C LEU A 171 6.15 12.13 -0.92
N GLU A 172 6.99 11.34 -0.27
CA GLU A 172 7.81 10.33 -0.96
C GLU A 172 6.94 9.36 -1.78
N ALA A 173 5.80 8.95 -1.21
CA ALA A 173 4.83 8.04 -1.84
C ALA A 173 4.25 8.58 -3.16
N ALA A 174 4.25 9.91 -3.40
CA ALA A 174 3.76 10.48 -4.65
C ALA A 174 4.59 10.08 -5.87
N PHE A 175 5.84 9.71 -5.67
CA PHE A 175 6.76 9.32 -6.73
C PHE A 175 6.88 7.79 -6.92
N GLU A 176 6.13 7.00 -6.14
CA GLU A 176 6.07 5.55 -6.32
C GLU A 176 5.41 5.18 -7.65
N GLU A 177 5.82 4.02 -8.19
CA GLU A 177 5.39 3.53 -9.50
C GLU A 177 3.86 3.47 -9.63
N GLU A 178 3.19 3.05 -8.55
CA GLU A 178 1.72 2.92 -8.51
C GLU A 178 0.98 4.25 -8.69
N HIS A 179 1.61 5.39 -8.42
CA HIS A 179 1.00 6.71 -8.53
C HIS A 179 1.40 7.47 -9.80
N LYS A 180 2.35 6.97 -10.59
CA LYS A 180 2.80 7.65 -11.82
C LYS A 180 1.66 7.94 -12.80
N HIS A 181 0.65 7.09 -12.85
CA HIS A 181 -0.52 7.28 -13.71
C HIS A 181 -1.36 8.53 -13.36
N LEU A 182 -1.22 9.08 -12.15
CA LEU A 182 -1.94 10.29 -11.73
C LEU A 182 -1.32 11.56 -12.33
N PHE A 183 -0.04 11.51 -12.70
CA PHE A 183 0.74 12.66 -13.16
C PHE A 183 0.97 12.67 -14.70
N ASN A 184 0.49 11.64 -15.41
CA ASN A 184 0.52 11.55 -16.87
C ASN A 184 -0.86 11.91 -17.46
#